data_33d4be6ba1d59770088273952825d475
#
_entry.id   33d4be6ba1d59770088273952825d475
#
_cell.length_a   1.000
_cell.length_b   1.000
_cell.length_c   1.000
_cell.angle_alpha   90.00
_cell.angle_beta   90.00
_cell.angle_gamma   90.00
#
_symmetry.space_group_name_H-M   'P 1'
#
loop_
_entity.id
_entity.type
_entity.pdbx_description
1 polymer ?
#
loop_
_entity_poly.entity_id
_entity_poly.type
_entity_poly.pdbx_seq_one_letter_code
_entity_poly.pdbx_strand_id
1 'polypeptide(L)'
;MNNKDYEARIQELEGQVKVLQEANMNLINRNMQLGQMVDAYYDVRRRIEMLKDLVIRHKELLKEADLRDDDELMAVIETHLEDSLSYTNPEFGLKELAELVGTTQTRIVELFRRSTLHKSLDDYLDYLRILRSMFLLQTQPSWSIAACAQEAGFTVIRSFNRKFQDAIGMTPHEFRLLCENNKID
;
A
#
# COMPACT_ATOMS: atom_id res chain seq x y z
N MET A 1 58.07 1.80 -18.10
CA MET A 1 57.17 2.40 -17.04
C MET A 1 58.06 2.69 -15.86
N ASN A 2 58.05 3.93 -15.40
CA ASN A 2 58.93 4.42 -14.33
C ASN A 2 58.22 4.16 -12.97
N ASN A 3 58.96 4.07 -11.87
CA ASN A 3 58.43 3.81 -10.53
C ASN A 3 57.33 4.81 -10.14
N LYS A 4 57.43 6.07 -10.58
CA LYS A 4 56.38 7.11 -10.42
C LYS A 4 55.06 6.78 -11.10
N ASP A 5 55.11 6.09 -12.25
CA ASP A 5 53.88 5.71 -12.97
C ASP A 5 53.11 4.61 -12.23
N TYR A 6 53.85 3.70 -11.57
CA TYR A 6 53.26 2.67 -10.72
C TYR A 6 52.63 3.27 -9.45
N GLU A 7 53.30 4.21 -8.79
CA GLU A 7 52.79 4.89 -7.59
C GLU A 7 51.52 5.66 -7.89
N ALA A 8 51.48 6.41 -9.00
CA ALA A 8 50.28 7.12 -9.43
C ALA A 8 49.10 6.17 -9.73
N ARG A 9 49.39 5.01 -10.36
CA ARG A 9 48.39 4.02 -10.66
C ARG A 9 47.84 3.31 -9.40
N ILE A 10 48.70 3.08 -8.41
CA ILE A 10 48.31 2.54 -7.10
C ILE A 10 47.38 3.54 -6.40
N GLN A 11 47.70 4.80 -6.33
CA GLN A 11 46.84 5.83 -5.72
C GLN A 11 45.46 5.94 -6.40
N GLU A 12 45.44 5.88 -7.73
CA GLU A 12 44.19 5.86 -8.51
C GLU A 12 43.33 4.66 -8.17
N LEU A 13 43.92 3.46 -8.11
CA LEU A 13 43.23 2.23 -7.77
C LEU A 13 42.73 2.20 -6.31
N GLU A 14 43.54 2.71 -5.38
CA GLU A 14 43.11 2.87 -3.98
C GLU A 14 41.91 3.80 -3.87
N GLY A 15 41.88 4.90 -4.62
CA GLY A 15 40.73 5.81 -4.72
C GLY A 15 39.48 5.11 -5.27
N GLN A 16 39.65 4.32 -6.34
CA GLN A 16 38.53 3.55 -6.92
C GLN A 16 38.00 2.48 -5.94
N VAL A 17 38.89 1.78 -5.24
CA VAL A 17 38.52 0.80 -4.21
C VAL A 17 37.71 1.45 -3.09
N LYS A 18 38.11 2.64 -2.62
CA LYS A 18 37.40 3.37 -1.57
C LYS A 18 35.98 3.76 -2.01
N VAL A 19 35.82 4.28 -3.22
CA VAL A 19 34.52 4.64 -3.79
C VAL A 19 33.62 3.41 -3.92
N LEU A 20 34.17 2.27 -4.39
CA LEU A 20 33.43 1.02 -4.49
C LEU A 20 33.03 0.46 -3.13
N GLN A 21 33.89 0.58 -2.12
CA GLN A 21 33.57 0.18 -0.75
C GLN A 21 32.43 1.00 -0.16
N GLU A 22 32.45 2.32 -0.36
CA GLU A 22 31.37 3.21 0.09
C GLU A 22 30.04 2.90 -0.64
N ALA A 23 30.10 2.67 -1.95
CA ALA A 23 28.93 2.29 -2.75
C ALA A 23 28.35 0.94 -2.28
N ASN A 24 29.22 -0.04 -2.03
CA ASN A 24 28.81 -1.35 -1.54
C ASN A 24 28.18 -1.28 -0.15
N MET A 25 28.73 -0.46 0.75
CA MET A 25 28.14 -0.23 2.08
C MET A 25 26.75 0.40 1.98
N ASN A 26 26.58 1.36 1.06
CA ASN A 26 25.27 1.97 0.82
C ASN A 26 24.25 0.98 0.25
N LEU A 27 24.67 0.07 -0.64
CA LEU A 27 23.83 -1.02 -1.16
C LEU A 27 23.43 -1.99 -0.05
N ILE A 28 24.37 -2.39 0.80
CA ILE A 28 24.10 -3.27 1.95
C ILE A 28 23.07 -2.64 2.88
N ASN A 29 23.23 -1.37 3.21
CA ASN A 29 22.28 -0.65 4.07
C ASN A 29 20.88 -0.54 3.45
N ARG A 30 20.81 -0.26 2.14
CA ARG A 30 19.55 -0.27 1.39
C ARG A 30 18.88 -1.64 1.37
N ASN A 31 19.63 -2.69 1.10
CA ASN A 31 19.11 -4.06 1.11
C ASN A 31 18.59 -4.46 2.49
N MET A 32 19.28 -4.04 3.57
CA MET A 32 18.81 -4.29 4.93
C MET A 32 17.50 -3.55 5.23
N GLN A 33 17.36 -2.30 4.81
CA GLN A 33 16.11 -1.54 4.95
C GLN A 33 14.96 -2.16 4.15
N LEU A 34 15.25 -2.61 2.93
CA LEU A 34 14.26 -3.30 2.10
C LEU A 34 13.82 -4.62 2.71
N GLY A 35 14.74 -5.39 3.28
CA GLY A 35 14.43 -6.61 4.03
C GLY A 35 13.45 -6.33 5.18
N GLN A 36 13.71 -5.29 5.98
CA GLN A 36 12.81 -4.88 7.07
C GLN A 36 11.42 -4.46 6.58
N MET A 37 11.34 -3.76 5.44
CA MET A 37 10.06 -3.38 4.84
C MET A 37 9.28 -4.59 4.32
N VAL A 38 9.97 -5.54 3.71
CA VAL A 38 9.39 -6.81 3.23
C VAL A 38 8.86 -7.63 4.42
N ASP A 39 9.62 -7.74 5.49
CA ASP A 39 9.21 -8.45 6.70
C ASP A 39 7.99 -7.80 7.33
N ALA A 40 7.97 -6.45 7.44
CA ALA A 40 6.81 -5.71 7.91
C ALA A 40 5.56 -5.92 7.04
N TYR A 41 5.73 -5.96 5.71
CA TYR A 41 4.64 -6.27 4.78
C TYR A 41 4.07 -7.68 5.00
N TYR A 42 4.93 -8.69 5.14
CA TYR A 42 4.49 -10.06 5.39
C TYR A 42 3.83 -10.22 6.77
N ASP A 43 4.29 -9.49 7.77
CA ASP A 43 3.66 -9.48 9.09
C ASP A 43 2.25 -8.86 9.06
N VAL A 44 2.09 -7.74 8.36
CA VAL A 44 0.78 -7.11 8.16
C VAL A 44 -0.15 -8.06 7.38
N ARG A 45 0.34 -8.65 6.29
CA ARG A 45 -0.42 -9.61 5.49
C ARG A 45 -0.87 -10.82 6.32
N ARG A 46 0.03 -11.38 7.12
CA ARG A 46 -0.28 -12.50 8.03
C ARG A 46 -1.36 -12.12 9.04
N ARG A 47 -1.30 -10.91 9.61
CA ARG A 47 -2.31 -10.41 10.54
C ARG A 47 -3.67 -10.24 9.86
N ILE A 48 -3.70 -9.76 8.63
CA ILE A 48 -4.93 -9.64 7.83
C ILE A 48 -5.55 -11.03 7.60
N GLU A 49 -4.75 -12.03 7.20
CA GLU A 49 -5.26 -13.40 7.01
C GLU A 49 -5.78 -14.01 8.32
N MET A 50 -5.07 -13.81 9.43
CA MET A 50 -5.55 -14.26 10.75
C MET A 50 -6.87 -13.58 11.15
N LEU A 51 -7.03 -12.29 10.84
CA LEU A 51 -8.27 -11.56 11.11
C LEU A 51 -9.40 -12.04 10.21
N LYS A 52 -9.13 -12.35 8.93
CA LYS A 52 -10.11 -12.97 8.02
C LYS A 52 -10.63 -14.32 8.57
N ASP A 53 -9.72 -15.18 9.02
CA ASP A 53 -10.08 -16.47 9.62
C ASP A 53 -10.89 -16.31 10.92
N LEU A 54 -10.57 -15.30 11.73
CA LEU A 54 -11.32 -14.96 12.93
C LEU A 54 -12.73 -14.47 12.60
N VAL A 55 -12.86 -13.62 11.59
CA VAL A 55 -14.15 -13.10 11.11
C VAL A 55 -15.00 -14.22 10.53
N ILE A 56 -14.42 -15.15 9.76
CA ILE A 56 -15.12 -16.31 9.19
C ILE A 56 -15.65 -17.21 10.32
N ARG A 57 -14.80 -17.55 11.29
CA ARG A 57 -15.22 -18.35 12.47
C ARG A 57 -16.27 -17.64 13.32
N HIS A 58 -16.16 -16.33 13.47
CA HIS A 58 -17.15 -15.54 14.21
C HIS A 58 -18.50 -15.50 13.48
N LYS A 59 -18.50 -15.39 12.15
CA LYS A 59 -19.73 -15.46 11.32
C LYS A 59 -20.45 -16.79 11.46
N GLU A 60 -19.74 -17.89 11.61
CA GLU A 60 -20.35 -19.21 11.82
C GLU A 60 -21.02 -19.34 13.20
N LEU A 61 -20.43 -18.70 14.23
CA LEU A 61 -20.97 -18.66 15.59
C LEU A 61 -22.15 -17.68 15.75
N LEU A 62 -22.24 -16.65 14.90
CA LEU A 62 -23.20 -15.54 15.02
C LEU A 62 -24.46 -15.68 14.14
N LYS A 63 -24.64 -16.82 13.47
CA LYS A 63 -25.84 -17.07 12.62
C LYS A 63 -27.19 -17.03 13.38
N GLU A 64 -27.18 -16.92 14.70
CA GLU A 64 -28.39 -16.94 15.53
C GLU A 64 -28.69 -15.66 16.34
N ALA A 65 -27.86 -14.63 16.25
CA ALA A 65 -28.12 -13.38 16.97
C ALA A 65 -28.17 -12.19 16.03
N ASP A 66 -29.16 -11.33 16.20
CA ASP A 66 -29.34 -10.04 15.48
C ASP A 66 -28.24 -9.03 15.90
N LEU A 67 -26.98 -9.42 15.67
CA LEU A 67 -25.78 -8.68 16.07
C LEU A 67 -25.40 -7.66 15.00
N ARG A 68 -25.96 -6.49 15.11
CA ARG A 68 -25.56 -5.28 14.36
C ARG A 68 -24.56 -4.44 15.18
N ASP A 69 -23.53 -5.07 15.70
CA ASP A 69 -22.46 -4.37 16.36
C ASP A 69 -21.55 -3.63 15.33
N ASP A 70 -20.89 -2.59 15.79
CA ASP A 70 -20.00 -1.78 14.95
C ASP A 70 -18.90 -2.62 14.29
N ASP A 71 -18.33 -3.58 15.00
CA ASP A 71 -17.26 -4.46 14.51
C ASP A 71 -17.75 -5.43 13.43
N GLU A 72 -18.98 -5.95 13.58
CA GLU A 72 -19.58 -6.84 12.59
C GLU A 72 -19.94 -6.07 11.31
N LEU A 73 -20.51 -4.89 11.44
CA LEU A 73 -20.81 -4.05 10.27
C LEU A 73 -19.55 -3.65 9.53
N MET A 74 -18.48 -3.31 10.26
CA MET A 74 -17.18 -2.99 9.63
C MET A 74 -16.61 -4.20 8.88
N ALA A 75 -16.65 -5.40 9.46
CA ALA A 75 -16.20 -6.62 8.81
C ALA A 75 -16.99 -6.95 7.54
N VAL A 76 -18.30 -6.70 7.55
CA VAL A 76 -19.16 -6.85 6.35
C VAL A 76 -18.77 -5.85 5.27
N ILE A 77 -18.55 -4.58 5.65
CA ILE A 77 -18.10 -3.53 4.74
C ILE A 77 -16.75 -3.89 4.10
N GLU A 78 -15.78 -4.29 4.91
CA GLU A 78 -14.43 -4.68 4.44
C GLU A 78 -14.51 -5.85 3.46
N THR A 79 -15.24 -6.90 3.79
CA THR A 79 -15.42 -8.06 2.93
C THR A 79 -16.04 -7.68 1.58
N HIS A 80 -17.10 -6.88 1.59
CA HIS A 80 -17.76 -6.47 0.35
C HIS A 80 -16.87 -5.59 -0.53
N LEU A 81 -16.12 -4.66 0.06
CA LEU A 81 -15.24 -3.79 -0.70
C LEU A 81 -14.03 -4.53 -1.27
N GLU A 82 -13.48 -5.49 -0.54
CA GLU A 82 -12.38 -6.34 -1.02
C GLU A 82 -12.81 -7.24 -2.18
N ASP A 83 -13.96 -7.90 -2.05
CA ASP A 83 -14.46 -8.85 -3.04
C ASP A 83 -14.93 -8.18 -4.33
N SER A 84 -15.61 -7.04 -4.23
CA SER A 84 -16.24 -6.37 -5.37
C SER A 84 -15.34 -5.35 -6.06
N LEU A 85 -14.27 -4.88 -5.39
CA LEU A 85 -13.46 -3.74 -5.82
C LEU A 85 -14.29 -2.48 -6.15
N SER A 86 -15.50 -2.37 -5.59
CA SER A 86 -16.44 -1.28 -5.89
C SER A 86 -15.88 0.10 -5.56
N TYR A 87 -14.93 0.18 -4.63
CA TYR A 87 -14.22 1.40 -4.29
C TYR A 87 -13.40 1.99 -5.47
N THR A 88 -13.10 1.19 -6.51
CA THR A 88 -12.40 1.70 -7.72
C THR A 88 -13.33 2.48 -8.63
N ASN A 89 -14.66 2.37 -8.47
CA ASN A 89 -15.60 3.24 -9.12
C ASN A 89 -15.57 4.62 -8.43
N PRO A 90 -15.27 5.73 -9.15
CA PRO A 90 -15.25 7.07 -8.58
C PRO A 90 -16.59 7.53 -7.98
N GLU A 91 -17.71 7.04 -8.52
CA GLU A 91 -19.07 7.37 -8.09
C GLU A 91 -19.54 6.54 -6.88
N PHE A 92 -18.75 5.53 -6.48
CA PHE A 92 -19.08 4.73 -5.31
C PHE A 92 -18.88 5.53 -4.02
N GLY A 93 -19.92 5.60 -3.21
CA GLY A 93 -19.93 6.38 -2.00
C GLY A 93 -20.87 5.84 -0.93
N LEU A 94 -21.27 6.71 -0.03
CA LEU A 94 -22.05 6.39 1.17
C LEU A 94 -23.40 5.74 0.86
N LYS A 95 -24.06 6.18 -0.21
CA LYS A 95 -25.38 5.67 -0.60
C LYS A 95 -25.26 4.24 -1.12
N GLU A 96 -24.35 4.02 -2.06
CA GLU A 96 -24.11 2.72 -2.68
C GLU A 96 -23.64 1.70 -1.65
N LEU A 97 -22.77 2.11 -0.72
CA LEU A 97 -22.35 1.25 0.38
C LEU A 97 -23.50 0.88 1.31
N ALA A 98 -24.35 1.85 1.68
CA ALA A 98 -25.51 1.59 2.55
C ALA A 98 -26.49 0.58 1.94
N GLU A 99 -26.73 0.70 0.64
CA GLU A 99 -27.56 -0.24 -0.13
C GLU A 99 -26.90 -1.64 -0.19
N LEU A 100 -25.58 -1.69 -0.41
CA LEU A 100 -24.83 -2.93 -0.54
C LEU A 100 -24.84 -3.77 0.75
N VAL A 101 -24.63 -3.10 1.90
CA VAL A 101 -24.55 -3.80 3.21
C VAL A 101 -25.89 -3.85 3.96
N GLY A 102 -26.96 -3.34 3.37
CA GLY A 102 -28.33 -3.39 3.92
C GLY A 102 -28.52 -2.57 5.19
N THR A 103 -27.86 -1.40 5.29
CA THR A 103 -27.97 -0.50 6.44
C THR A 103 -28.29 0.94 6.01
N THR A 104 -28.34 1.88 6.96
CA THR A 104 -28.59 3.29 6.69
C THR A 104 -27.29 4.06 6.52
N GLN A 105 -27.32 5.13 5.72
CA GLN A 105 -26.18 6.05 5.59
C GLN A 105 -25.74 6.63 6.95
N THR A 106 -26.71 6.99 7.80
CA THR A 106 -26.45 7.51 9.15
C THR A 106 -25.64 6.50 9.98
N ARG A 107 -25.99 5.19 9.91
CA ARG A 107 -25.30 4.16 10.65
C ARG A 107 -23.83 4.00 10.20
N ILE A 108 -23.57 4.09 8.88
CA ILE A 108 -22.21 4.05 8.35
C ILE A 108 -21.40 5.28 8.81
N VAL A 109 -21.98 6.48 8.74
CA VAL A 109 -21.30 7.70 9.21
C VAL A 109 -20.95 7.60 10.70
N GLU A 110 -21.86 7.07 11.53
CA GLU A 110 -21.60 6.88 12.95
C GLU A 110 -20.51 5.85 13.21
N LEU A 111 -20.50 4.76 12.45
CA LEU A 111 -19.47 3.72 12.50
C LEU A 111 -18.07 4.31 12.26
N PHE A 112 -17.88 5.02 11.14
CA PHE A 112 -16.58 5.64 10.82
C PHE A 112 -16.19 6.74 11.83
N ARG A 113 -17.15 7.49 12.35
CA ARG A 113 -16.86 8.51 13.38
C ARG A 113 -16.32 7.90 14.67
N ARG A 114 -16.67 6.66 15.00
CA ARG A 114 -16.17 5.92 16.17
C ARG A 114 -14.90 5.16 15.89
N SER A 115 -14.59 4.91 14.61
CA SER A 115 -13.37 4.21 14.21
C SER A 115 -12.13 5.03 14.58
N THR A 116 -11.11 4.34 15.06
CA THR A 116 -9.79 4.93 15.38
C THR A 116 -8.86 4.99 14.17
N LEU A 117 -9.13 4.19 13.13
CA LEU A 117 -8.27 4.04 11.95
C LEU A 117 -8.64 4.99 10.82
N HIS A 118 -9.94 5.17 10.57
CA HIS A 118 -10.44 6.00 9.48
C HIS A 118 -11.53 6.95 10.00
N LYS A 119 -11.37 8.23 9.71
CA LYS A 119 -12.27 9.29 10.22
C LYS A 119 -13.59 9.38 9.46
N SER A 120 -13.62 8.84 8.24
CA SER A 120 -14.78 8.84 7.37
C SER A 120 -14.70 7.71 6.35
N LEU A 121 -15.84 7.41 5.70
CA LEU A 121 -15.86 6.48 4.57
C LEU A 121 -14.93 6.95 3.44
N ASP A 122 -14.92 8.24 3.11
CA ASP A 122 -14.07 8.78 2.05
C ASP A 122 -12.59 8.57 2.34
N ASP A 123 -12.17 8.74 3.60
CA ASP A 123 -10.82 8.47 4.06
C ASP A 123 -10.47 6.99 3.89
N TYR A 124 -11.40 6.11 4.20
CA TYR A 124 -11.23 4.66 4.02
C TYR A 124 -11.18 4.24 2.54
N LEU A 125 -12.07 4.78 1.71
CA LEU A 125 -12.05 4.53 0.27
C LEU A 125 -10.75 5.04 -0.37
N ASP A 126 -10.26 6.20 0.04
CA ASP A 126 -8.97 6.73 -0.41
C ASP A 126 -7.82 5.80 -0.02
N TYR A 127 -7.82 5.27 1.19
CA TYR A 127 -6.84 4.28 1.64
C TYR A 127 -6.84 3.03 0.77
N LEU A 128 -8.02 2.44 0.49
CA LEU A 128 -8.14 1.27 -0.39
C LEU A 128 -7.67 1.57 -1.82
N ARG A 129 -8.01 2.74 -2.36
CA ARG A 129 -7.54 3.20 -3.68
C ARG A 129 -6.02 3.35 -3.73
N ILE A 130 -5.39 3.85 -2.67
CA ILE A 130 -3.93 3.93 -2.57
C ILE A 130 -3.32 2.52 -2.58
N LEU A 131 -3.82 1.59 -1.78
CA LEU A 131 -3.36 0.20 -1.78
C LEU A 131 -3.50 -0.45 -3.17
N ARG A 132 -4.62 -0.23 -3.84
CA ARG A 132 -4.85 -0.70 -5.21
C ARG A 132 -3.85 -0.11 -6.19
N SER A 133 -3.58 1.19 -6.08
CA SER A 133 -2.61 1.86 -6.95
C SER A 133 -1.18 1.34 -6.74
N MET A 134 -0.78 1.04 -5.51
CA MET A 134 0.52 0.41 -5.22
C MET A 134 0.63 -0.95 -5.92
N PHE A 135 -0.40 -1.79 -5.81
CA PHE A 135 -0.45 -3.08 -6.49
C PHE A 135 -0.31 -2.91 -8.03
N LEU A 136 -1.03 -1.96 -8.62
CA LEU A 136 -0.96 -1.69 -10.06
C LEU A 136 0.41 -1.14 -10.48
N LEU A 137 1.00 -0.23 -9.71
CA LEU A 137 2.34 0.30 -9.96
C LEU A 137 3.41 -0.79 -9.96
N GLN A 138 3.26 -1.80 -9.13
CA GLN A 138 4.18 -2.93 -9.02
C GLN A 138 3.97 -3.98 -10.11
N THR A 139 2.71 -4.29 -10.44
CA THR A 139 2.35 -5.42 -11.33
C THR A 139 2.17 -5.01 -12.79
N GLN A 140 1.99 -3.72 -13.07
CA GLN A 140 1.77 -3.17 -14.40
C GLN A 140 2.85 -2.13 -14.77
N PRO A 141 4.11 -2.55 -14.97
CA PRO A 141 5.22 -1.62 -15.20
C PRO A 141 5.08 -0.82 -16.50
N SER A 142 4.35 -1.37 -17.49
CA SER A 142 4.08 -0.70 -18.78
C SER A 142 3.01 0.40 -18.70
N TRP A 143 2.21 0.42 -17.63
CA TRP A 143 1.16 1.43 -17.50
C TRP A 143 1.74 2.77 -17.01
N SER A 144 1.16 3.87 -17.48
CA SER A 144 1.49 5.18 -16.91
C SER A 144 1.02 5.29 -15.46
N ILE A 145 1.63 6.16 -14.68
CA ILE A 145 1.19 6.46 -13.31
C ILE A 145 -0.26 6.94 -13.31
N ALA A 146 -0.63 7.75 -14.31
CA ALA A 146 -2.00 8.23 -14.47
C ALA A 146 -2.99 7.09 -14.74
N ALA A 147 -2.61 6.10 -15.56
CA ALA A 147 -3.46 4.93 -15.82
C ALA A 147 -3.65 4.09 -14.55
N CYS A 148 -2.60 3.86 -13.76
CA CYS A 148 -2.70 3.16 -12.48
C CYS A 148 -3.60 3.92 -11.48
N ALA A 149 -3.48 5.24 -11.42
CA ALA A 149 -4.32 6.07 -10.57
C ALA A 149 -5.80 6.00 -10.98
N GLN A 150 -6.08 6.09 -12.27
CA GLN A 150 -7.44 6.02 -12.81
C GLN A 150 -8.08 4.65 -12.56
N GLU A 151 -7.37 3.57 -12.80
CA GLU A 151 -7.82 2.19 -12.54
C GLU A 151 -8.02 1.92 -11.04
N ALA A 152 -7.29 2.62 -10.19
CA ALA A 152 -7.50 2.59 -8.74
C ALA A 152 -8.69 3.44 -8.26
N GLY A 153 -9.35 4.20 -9.14
CA GLY A 153 -10.54 5.01 -8.84
C GLY A 153 -10.27 6.51 -8.60
N PHE A 154 -9.06 7.01 -8.92
CA PHE A 154 -8.79 8.45 -8.83
C PHE A 154 -9.11 9.16 -10.16
N THR A 155 -9.97 10.16 -10.10
CA THR A 155 -10.32 10.99 -11.27
C THR A 155 -9.35 12.14 -11.49
N VAL A 156 -8.64 12.59 -10.46
CA VAL A 156 -7.73 13.74 -10.51
C VAL A 156 -6.33 13.33 -10.08
N ILE A 157 -5.40 13.31 -11.04
CA ILE A 157 -4.01 12.89 -10.82
C ILE A 157 -3.27 13.71 -9.74
N ARG A 158 -3.55 15.01 -9.64
CA ARG A 158 -2.95 15.86 -8.61
C ARG A 158 -3.38 15.45 -7.20
N SER A 159 -4.66 15.09 -7.04
CA SER A 159 -5.19 14.59 -5.77
C SER A 159 -4.56 13.25 -5.42
N PHE A 160 -4.46 12.35 -6.39
CA PHE A 160 -3.79 11.07 -6.24
C PHE A 160 -2.35 11.23 -5.75
N ASN A 161 -1.52 12.02 -6.45
CA ASN A 161 -0.11 12.18 -6.09
C ASN A 161 0.06 12.69 -4.66
N ARG A 162 -0.75 13.67 -4.25
CA ARG A 162 -0.72 14.19 -2.87
C ARG A 162 -1.10 13.11 -1.86
N LYS A 163 -2.25 12.45 -2.06
CA LYS A 163 -2.75 11.42 -1.12
C LYS A 163 -1.79 10.22 -1.05
N PHE A 164 -1.21 9.83 -2.17
CA PHE A 164 -0.22 8.76 -2.23
C PHE A 164 1.03 9.13 -1.42
N GLN A 165 1.56 10.35 -1.63
CA GLN A 165 2.73 10.83 -0.90
C GLN A 165 2.46 10.98 0.59
N ASP A 166 1.27 11.48 0.97
CA ASP A 166 0.86 11.61 2.37
C ASP A 166 0.75 10.24 3.06
N ALA A 167 0.25 9.22 2.35
CA ALA A 167 0.06 7.88 2.90
C ALA A 167 1.34 7.04 2.93
N ILE A 168 2.18 7.13 1.89
CA ILE A 168 3.33 6.23 1.67
C ILE A 168 4.68 6.90 2.01
N GLY A 169 4.72 8.23 2.11
CA GLY A 169 5.94 9.00 2.38
C GLY A 169 6.83 9.21 1.17
N MET A 170 6.44 8.76 -0.03
CA MET A 170 7.16 8.94 -1.29
C MET A 170 6.18 9.12 -2.45
N THR A 171 6.66 9.67 -3.57
CA THR A 171 5.84 9.85 -4.77
C THR A 171 5.53 8.50 -5.45
N PRO A 172 4.45 8.40 -6.25
CA PRO A 172 4.16 7.21 -7.05
C PRO A 172 5.30 6.82 -8.01
N HIS A 173 6.03 7.81 -8.51
CA HIS A 173 7.18 7.58 -9.39
C HIS A 173 8.35 6.93 -8.62
N GLU A 174 8.70 7.45 -7.46
CA GLU A 174 9.74 6.88 -6.60
C GLU A 174 9.38 5.47 -6.16
N PHE A 175 8.12 5.23 -5.79
CA PHE A 175 7.62 3.90 -5.45
C PHE A 175 7.78 2.91 -6.62
N ARG A 176 7.43 3.31 -7.86
CA ARG A 176 7.63 2.47 -9.04
C ARG A 176 9.09 2.12 -9.27
N LEU A 177 9.99 3.10 -9.23
CA LEU A 177 11.44 2.86 -9.38
C LEU A 177 11.96 1.87 -8.34
N LEU A 178 11.46 1.96 -7.11
CA LEU A 178 11.79 1.03 -6.03
C LEU A 178 11.34 -0.40 -6.37
N CYS A 179 10.12 -0.57 -6.92
CA CYS A 179 9.60 -1.86 -7.35
C CYS A 179 10.37 -2.45 -8.55
N GLU A 180 10.80 -1.61 -9.48
CA GLU A 180 11.59 -2.03 -10.64
C GLU A 180 12.99 -2.48 -10.24
N ASN A 181 13.65 -1.73 -9.35
CA ASN A 181 14.99 -2.06 -8.86
C ASN A 181 15.03 -3.36 -8.04
N ASN A 182 13.92 -3.74 -7.41
CA ASN A 182 13.82 -4.98 -6.62
C ASN A 182 13.47 -6.22 -7.44
N LYS A 183 13.25 -6.10 -8.75
CA LYS A 183 13.00 -7.23 -9.67
C LYS A 183 14.27 -7.75 -10.34
N ILE A 184 15.46 -7.19 -10.04
CA ILE A 184 16.73 -7.49 -10.70
C ILE A 184 17.60 -8.48 -9.87
N ASP A 185 17.00 -9.28 -8.99
CA ASP A 185 17.69 -10.40 -8.33
C ASP A 185 17.04 -11.74 -8.69
#